data_685335a74e8482594458f5dd3651ff13
#
_entry.id   685335a74e8482594458f5dd3651ff13
#
_cell.length_a   1.000
_cell.length_b   1.000
_cell.length_c   1.000
_cell.angle_alpha   90.00
_cell.angle_beta   90.00
_cell.angle_gamma   90.00
#
_symmetry.space_group_name_H-M   'P 1'
#
loop_
_entity.id
_entity.type
_entity.pdbx_description
1 polymer ?
#
loop_
_entity_poly.entity_id
_entity_poly.type
_entity_poly.pdbx_seq_one_letter_code
_entity_poly.pdbx_strand_id
1 'polypeptide(L)'
;MDLAPQAKDSKISEKIFYEIPKFSGKNIPVKEVAKLMGKDHQFIRQGIIRGLLPIGTAFKKTIVDQKWNEEKESTQYDFYISPKLLWEYTGIIYEENQ
;
A
#
# COMPACT_ATOMS: atom_id res chain seq x y z
N MET A 1 13.86 -15.61 -35.22
CA MET A 1 13.88 -15.29 -34.37
C MET A 1 13.65 -15.38 -33.89
N ASP A 2 13.42 -15.19 -34.03
CA ASP A 2 13.19 -14.98 -33.13
C ASP A 2 12.89 -15.13 -32.58
N LEU A 3 12.72 -15.05 -32.97
CA LEU A 3 12.46 -14.95 -32.06
C LEU A 3 12.20 -14.95 -31.57
N ALA A 4 11.97 -15.04 -32.04
CA ALA A 4 11.74 -14.78 -31.10
C ALA A 4 11.37 -14.86 -30.77
N PRO A 5 11.16 -15.02 -31.11
CA PRO A 5 10.86 -14.97 -30.40
C PRO A 5 10.54 -15.00 -30.17
N GLN A 6 10.21 -14.77 -30.37
CA GLN A 6 9.95 -14.51 -29.78
C GLN A 6 9.44 -14.37 -29.22
N ALA A 7 9.23 -14.64 -30.10
CA ALA A 7 8.95 -14.28 -29.37
C ALA A 7 8.50 -14.41 -29.25
N LYS A 8 8.14 -14.46 -29.47
CA LYS A 8 7.87 -14.33 -29.05
C LYS A 8 7.56 -14.36 -28.62
N ASP A 9 7.54 -14.41 -29.24
CA ASP A 9 7.38 -14.16 -28.57
C ASP A 9 7.16 -13.91 -28.34
N SER A 10 7.01 -13.81 -28.70
CA SER A 10 6.83 -13.14 -28.09
C SER A 10 6.25 -13.10 -28.05
N LYS A 11 5.73 -13.08 -28.15
CA LYS A 11 5.19 -12.78 -27.73
C LYS A 11 4.57 -12.94 -27.23
N ILE A 12 4.56 -12.92 -27.39
CA ILE A 12 4.21 -12.81 -26.63
C ILE A 12 3.86 -12.65 -26.49
N SER A 13 3.89 -12.30 -26.73
CA SER A 13 3.60 -11.72 -26.21
C SER A 13 3.24 -11.45 -26.39
N GLU A 14 2.97 -11.23 -27.04
CA GLU A 14 2.59 -10.76 -26.77
C GLU A 14 2.31 -10.08 -26.51
N LYS A 15 2.41 -10.55 -27.90
CA LYS A 15 2.05 -9.43 -27.32
C LYS A 15 1.21 -9.50 -26.07
N ILE A 16 1.71 -9.69 -25.16
CA ILE A 16 0.99 -9.62 -24.03
C ILE A 16 1.28 -8.39 -23.33
N PHE A 17 0.27 -7.71 -23.02
CA PHE A 17 0.45 -6.57 -22.32
C PHE A 17 -0.22 -6.70 -21.10
N TYR A 18 0.39 -6.25 -20.09
CA TYR A 18 -0.21 -6.22 -18.82
C TYR A 18 -0.53 -4.81 -18.59
N GLU A 19 -1.78 -4.53 -18.64
CA GLU A 19 -2.19 -3.20 -18.29
C GLU A 19 -2.02 -3.04 -16.82
N ILE A 20 -1.38 -1.97 -16.41
CA ILE A 20 -1.29 -1.64 -15.00
C ILE A 20 -2.66 -1.19 -14.57
N PRO A 21 -3.23 -1.77 -13.53
CA PRO A 21 -4.55 -1.34 -13.05
C PRO A 21 -4.51 0.13 -12.67
N LYS A 22 -5.65 0.77 -12.83
CA LYS A 22 -5.74 2.16 -12.43
C LYS A 22 -6.03 2.21 -10.94
N PHE A 23 -5.25 3.00 -10.26
CA PHE A 23 -5.39 3.10 -8.81
C PHE A 23 -5.77 4.52 -8.46
N SER A 24 -6.68 4.65 -7.48
CA SER A 24 -6.88 5.96 -6.89
C SER A 24 -5.75 6.16 -5.89
N GLY A 25 -5.50 7.38 -5.54
CA GLY A 25 -4.49 7.63 -4.52
C GLY A 25 -5.06 7.66 -3.12
N LYS A 26 -6.29 7.19 -2.95
CA LYS A 26 -6.90 7.25 -1.64
C LYS A 26 -6.34 6.20 -0.72
N ASN A 27 -6.25 6.58 0.53
CA ASN A 27 -5.78 5.69 1.57
C ASN A 27 -6.68 4.47 1.73
N ILE A 28 -6.07 3.31 1.95
CA ILE A 28 -6.82 2.12 2.31
C ILE A 28 -6.80 2.02 3.84
N PRO A 29 -7.97 1.89 4.48
CA PRO A 29 -7.97 1.75 5.93
C PRO A 29 -7.19 0.52 6.39
N VAL A 30 -6.53 0.65 7.52
CA VAL A 30 -5.71 -0.45 8.06
C VAL A 30 -6.54 -1.72 8.21
N LYS A 31 -7.77 -1.60 8.66
CA LYS A 31 -8.57 -2.81 8.89
C LYS A 31 -8.91 -3.51 7.57
N GLU A 32 -9.04 -2.76 6.49
CA GLU A 32 -9.30 -3.38 5.19
C GLU A 32 -8.06 -4.14 4.73
N VAL A 33 -6.90 -3.53 4.89
CA VAL A 33 -5.65 -4.19 4.50
C VAL A 33 -5.42 -5.45 5.33
N ALA A 34 -5.69 -5.36 6.63
CA ALA A 34 -5.53 -6.51 7.51
C ALA A 34 -6.40 -7.66 7.02
N LYS A 35 -7.64 -7.35 6.65
CA LYS A 35 -8.55 -8.36 6.16
C LYS A 35 -8.05 -8.96 4.86
N LEU A 36 -7.62 -8.12 3.93
CA LEU A 36 -7.15 -8.59 2.64
C LEU A 36 -5.91 -9.44 2.76
N MET A 37 -5.02 -9.11 3.67
CA MET A 37 -3.79 -9.84 3.83
C MET A 37 -3.89 -11.01 4.81
N GLY A 38 -5.03 -11.13 5.48
CA GLY A 38 -5.21 -12.20 6.45
C GLY A 38 -4.36 -12.03 7.69
N LYS A 39 -4.13 -10.78 8.09
CA LYS A 39 -3.33 -10.46 9.26
C LYS A 39 -4.12 -9.56 10.18
N ASP A 40 -3.65 -9.40 11.41
CA ASP A 40 -4.36 -8.51 12.31
C ASP A 40 -3.86 -7.07 12.15
N HIS A 41 -4.56 -6.16 12.80
CA HIS A 41 -4.27 -4.73 12.66
C HIS A 41 -2.87 -4.40 13.13
N GLN A 42 -2.42 -5.04 14.20
CA GLN A 42 -1.09 -4.73 14.74
C GLN A 42 0.02 -5.14 13.79
N PHE A 43 -0.18 -6.25 13.07
CA PHE A 43 0.79 -6.65 12.07
C PHE A 43 0.96 -5.55 11.03
N ILE A 44 -0.17 -5.02 10.54
CA ILE A 44 -0.12 -3.99 9.51
C ILE A 44 0.49 -2.71 10.07
N ARG A 45 0.01 -2.27 11.24
CA ARG A 45 0.46 -1.02 11.81
C ARG A 45 1.93 -1.07 12.14
N GLN A 46 2.37 -2.11 12.82
CA GLN A 46 3.78 -2.22 13.22
C GLN A 46 4.68 -2.44 12.02
N GLY A 47 4.19 -3.18 11.03
CA GLY A 47 4.96 -3.41 9.83
C GLY A 47 5.25 -2.11 9.09
N ILE A 48 4.25 -1.23 9.01
CA ILE A 48 4.44 0.04 8.32
C ILE A 48 5.29 0.97 9.18
N ILE A 49 5.02 1.04 10.48
CA ILE A 49 5.79 1.91 11.38
C ILE A 49 7.27 1.57 11.32
N ARG A 50 7.59 0.29 11.26
CA ARG A 50 8.99 -0.15 11.26
C ARG A 50 9.62 -0.16 9.89
N GLY A 51 8.85 0.18 8.86
CA GLY A 51 9.38 0.17 7.50
C GLY A 51 9.58 -1.22 6.93
N LEU A 52 8.93 -2.23 7.49
CA LEU A 52 9.08 -3.60 7.02
C LEU A 52 7.99 -4.00 6.04
N LEU A 53 6.92 -3.24 6.00
CA LEU A 53 5.79 -3.53 5.14
C LEU A 53 5.65 -2.38 4.16
N PRO A 54 6.19 -2.50 2.95
CA PRO A 54 6.33 -1.35 2.04
C PRO A 54 5.06 -1.06 1.25
N ILE A 55 3.96 -0.90 1.95
CA ILE A 55 2.69 -0.60 1.29
C ILE A 55 2.17 0.77 1.65
N GLY A 56 2.87 1.49 2.50
CA GLY A 56 2.40 2.81 2.91
C GLY A 56 3.36 3.48 3.86
N THR A 57 2.85 4.52 4.49
CA THR A 57 3.66 5.35 5.38
C THR A 57 2.91 5.57 6.68
N ALA A 58 3.65 5.64 7.76
CA ALA A 58 3.08 5.94 9.06
C ALA A 58 3.60 7.30 9.50
N PHE A 59 2.68 8.16 9.88
CA PHE A 59 3.04 9.50 10.35
C PHE A 59 2.68 9.60 11.81
N LYS A 60 3.64 9.98 12.61
CA LYS A 60 3.41 10.16 14.03
C LYS A 60 2.69 11.48 14.20
N LYS A 61 1.57 11.45 14.91
CA LYS A 61 0.79 12.64 15.09
C LYS A 61 1.39 13.49 16.18
N THR A 62 1.26 14.80 16.01
CA THR A 62 1.71 15.75 17.01
C THR A 62 0.49 16.38 17.64
N ILE A 63 0.51 16.46 18.96
CA ILE A 63 -0.60 17.04 19.69
C ILE A 63 -0.08 18.31 20.37
N VAL A 64 -0.84 19.40 20.21
CA VAL A 64 -0.53 20.64 20.88
C VAL A 64 -1.32 20.67 22.17
N ASP A 65 -0.61 20.83 23.27
CA ASP A 65 -1.25 20.94 24.57
C ASP A 65 -1.89 22.32 24.67
N GLN A 66 -3.19 22.38 24.67
CA GLN A 66 -3.91 23.64 24.66
C GLN A 66 -3.63 24.46 25.91
N LYS A 67 -3.42 23.79 27.03
CA LYS A 67 -3.24 24.47 28.29
C LYS A 67 -1.87 25.12 28.38
N TRP A 68 -0.84 24.39 27.90
CA TRP A 68 0.53 24.88 28.05
C TRP A 68 1.09 25.37 26.73
N ASN A 69 0.34 25.22 25.65
CA ASN A 69 0.74 25.66 24.32
C ASN A 69 2.05 25.01 23.91
N GLU A 70 2.20 23.73 24.24
CA GLU A 70 3.38 22.97 23.89
C GLU A 70 3.00 21.84 22.99
N GLU A 71 3.89 21.56 22.03
CA GLU A 71 3.74 20.40 21.18
C GLU A 71 4.25 19.18 21.91
N LYS A 72 3.45 18.13 21.89
CA LYS A 72 3.85 16.87 22.48
C LYS A 72 3.76 15.78 21.43
N GLU A 73 4.70 14.86 21.49
CA GLU A 73 4.62 13.70 20.64
C GLU A 73 3.49 12.81 21.08
N SER A 74 2.73 12.35 20.10
CA SER A 74 1.65 11.42 20.35
C SER A 74 2.14 10.01 20.12
N THR A 75 1.55 9.06 20.82
CA THR A 75 1.80 7.65 20.51
C THR A 75 0.90 7.20 19.37
N GLN A 76 0.07 8.10 18.84
CA GLN A 76 -0.83 7.76 17.76
C GLN A 76 -0.17 8.03 16.43
N TYR A 77 -0.53 7.21 15.46
CA TYR A 77 -0.03 7.36 14.11
C TYR A 77 -1.18 7.48 13.16
N ASP A 78 -0.92 8.19 12.07
CA ASP A 78 -1.82 8.25 10.96
C ASP A 78 -1.18 7.47 9.82
N PHE A 79 -1.94 6.63 9.15
CA PHE A 79 -1.40 5.76 8.12
C PHE A 79 -1.93 6.15 6.77
N TYR A 80 -1.03 6.17 5.81
CA TYR A 80 -1.45 6.27 4.42
C TYR A 80 -0.99 5.00 3.74
N ILE A 81 -1.93 4.20 3.25
CA ILE A 81 -1.61 2.96 2.58
C ILE A 81 -2.05 3.09 1.13
N SER A 82 -1.09 2.90 0.24
CA SER A 82 -1.29 3.14 -1.18
C SER A 82 -1.85 1.88 -1.85
N PRO A 83 -2.96 2.00 -2.58
CA PRO A 83 -3.47 0.84 -3.33
C PRO A 83 -2.46 0.29 -4.31
N LYS A 84 -1.68 1.17 -4.94
CA LYS A 84 -0.69 0.71 -5.91
C LYS A 84 0.43 -0.05 -5.22
N LEU A 85 0.92 0.46 -4.09
CA LEU A 85 1.98 -0.22 -3.36
C LEU A 85 1.50 -1.55 -2.80
N LEU A 86 0.26 -1.61 -2.36
CA LEU A 86 -0.29 -2.88 -1.90
C LEU A 86 -0.28 -3.90 -3.03
N TRP A 87 -0.70 -3.47 -4.21
CA TRP A 87 -0.71 -4.35 -5.38
C TRP A 87 0.70 -4.80 -5.73
N GLU A 88 1.66 -3.88 -5.73
CA GLU A 88 3.02 -4.22 -6.08
C GLU A 88 3.63 -5.22 -5.12
N TYR A 89 3.28 -5.10 -3.84
CA TYR A 89 3.87 -5.95 -2.83
C TYR A 89 3.16 -7.30 -2.72
N THR A 90 1.84 -7.30 -2.83
CA THR A 90 1.06 -8.51 -2.56
C THR A 90 0.37 -9.09 -3.76
N GLY A 91 0.22 -8.32 -4.84
CA GLY A 91 -0.60 -8.72 -5.96
C GLY A 91 -2.08 -8.52 -5.74
N ILE A 92 -2.48 -8.00 -4.60
CA ILE A 92 -3.89 -7.78 -4.29
C ILE A 92 -4.34 -6.46 -4.86
N ILE A 93 -5.46 -6.48 -5.57
CA ILE A 93 -6.05 -5.25 -6.06
C ILE A 93 -7.18 -4.87 -5.13
N TYR A 94 -7.02 -3.70 -4.49
CA TYR A 94 -8.04 -3.20 -3.59
C TYR A 94 -9.09 -2.48 -4.41
N GLU A 95 -10.33 -2.90 -4.26
CA GLU A 95 -11.42 -2.25 -4.96
C GLU A 95 -12.25 -1.51 -3.94
N GLU A 96 -12.39 -0.22 -4.19
CA GLU A 96 -13.17 0.58 -3.28
C GLU A 96 -14.62 0.28 -3.46
N ASN A 97 -15.33 0.18 -2.35
CA ASN A 97 -16.74 0.01 -2.43
C ASN A 97 -17.40 1.27 -2.83
N GLN A 98 -18.39 1.15 -3.67
CA GLN A 98 -19.10 2.31 -4.19
C GLN A 98 -20.35 2.59 -3.41
#